data_2b49e0f8b57d957916df53362e6fdbd1
#
_entry.id   2b49e0f8b57d957916df53362e6fdbd1
#
_cell.length_a   1.000
_cell.length_b   1.000
_cell.length_c   1.000
_cell.angle_alpha   90.00
_cell.angle_beta   90.00
_cell.angle_gamma   90.00
#
_symmetry.space_group_name_H-M   'P 1'
#
loop_
_entity.id
_entity.type
_entity.pdbx_description
1 polymer ?
#
loop_
_entity_poly.entity_id
_entity_poly.type
_entity_poly.pdbx_seq_one_letter_code
_entity_poly.pdbx_strand_id
1 'polypeptide(L)'
;IASTGSPLAEESFKYVYENIKQDVHLASIAGGTDLVGCLVLGNLYSNVHKGEIQGQSLGIDVDVFTDGGKSTKDGDKGELVVKKPFPSMPVKFWGDSNGQKYLKAYFTRFKNIWHHGDFIERTSNNGFIMRGRSDSTLNPGGVRIGTSEIYQQVEDIDFITEGLVVGQDFKDDVRIILFVTTKNNQELDNEKVKSIKSRIRKNCSPKHVPSLIIKVPAIPRTKSGKIVEIAVRKIIHGEPINNKEAIANPEVLKFFENLPQLKL
;
A
#
# COMPACT_ATOMS: atom_id res chain seq x y z
N ILE A 1 20.27 -0.88 8.70
CA ILE A 1 19.18 0.08 8.52
C ILE A 1 17.90 -0.71 8.27
N ALA A 2 16.82 -0.41 9.02
CA ALA A 2 15.49 -0.98 8.77
C ALA A 2 14.56 0.09 8.20
N SER A 3 13.73 -0.27 7.21
CA SER A 3 12.73 0.59 6.61
C SER A 3 11.35 -0.07 6.68
N THR A 4 10.35 0.68 7.16
CA THR A 4 8.97 0.20 7.32
C THR A 4 7.97 1.35 7.19
N GLY A 5 6.68 1.01 7.22
CA GLY A 5 5.58 1.99 7.20
C GLY A 5 4.98 2.22 5.83
N SER A 6 5.78 2.13 4.77
CA SER A 6 5.36 2.10 3.36
C SER A 6 6.32 1.21 2.56
N PRO A 7 5.93 0.74 1.37
CA PRO A 7 6.86 0.06 0.47
C PRO A 7 8.06 0.95 0.17
N LEU A 8 9.28 0.39 0.28
CA LEU A 8 10.50 1.11 -0.03
C LEU A 8 10.75 1.06 -1.54
N ALA A 9 10.76 2.21 -2.20
CA ALA A 9 10.99 2.30 -3.64
C ALA A 9 12.42 1.88 -4.02
N GLU A 10 12.62 1.36 -5.22
CA GLU A 10 13.93 0.91 -5.72
C GLU A 10 14.99 2.01 -5.65
N GLU A 11 14.62 3.25 -5.99
CA GLU A 11 15.51 4.41 -5.95
C GLU A 11 15.97 4.74 -4.52
N SER A 12 15.15 4.45 -3.51
CA SER A 12 15.52 4.63 -2.11
C SER A 12 16.61 3.64 -1.68
N PHE A 13 16.62 2.40 -2.20
CA PHE A 13 17.73 1.47 -1.98
C PHE A 13 19.03 2.04 -2.56
N LYS A 14 18.99 2.50 -3.80
CA LYS A 14 20.15 3.12 -4.46
C LYS A 14 20.65 4.32 -3.67
N TYR A 15 19.75 5.21 -3.25
CA TYR A 15 20.10 6.39 -2.47
C TYR A 15 20.83 6.04 -1.17
N VAL A 16 20.37 5.02 -0.43
CA VAL A 16 21.01 4.60 0.82
C VAL A 16 22.45 4.13 0.57
N TYR A 17 22.67 3.28 -0.43
CA TYR A 17 24.01 2.75 -0.72
C TYR A 17 24.96 3.78 -1.32
N GLU A 18 24.46 4.74 -2.08
CA GLU A 18 25.29 5.80 -2.69
C GLU A 18 25.57 6.97 -1.75
N ASN A 19 24.61 7.34 -0.88
CA ASN A 19 24.67 8.61 -0.15
C ASN A 19 24.71 8.46 1.37
N ILE A 20 24.33 7.31 1.93
CA ILE A 20 24.31 7.10 3.38
C ILE A 20 25.44 6.17 3.81
N LYS A 21 25.43 4.93 3.35
CA LYS A 21 26.46 3.95 3.67
C LYS A 21 26.48 2.79 2.69
N GLN A 22 27.61 2.58 2.02
CA GLN A 22 27.80 1.51 1.07
C GLN A 22 27.83 0.11 1.73
N ASP A 23 28.50 -0.01 2.86
CA ASP A 23 28.59 -1.26 3.63
C ASP A 23 27.54 -1.25 4.75
N VAL A 24 26.30 -1.59 4.39
CA VAL A 24 25.17 -1.67 5.34
C VAL A 24 24.15 -2.70 4.88
N HIS A 25 23.60 -3.45 5.83
CA HIS A 25 22.40 -4.25 5.58
C HIS A 25 21.16 -3.35 5.60
N LEU A 26 20.55 -3.11 4.44
CA LEU A 26 19.29 -2.39 4.29
C LEU A 26 18.14 -3.39 4.26
N ALA A 27 17.41 -3.49 5.35
CA ALA A 27 16.27 -4.37 5.52
C ALA A 27 14.94 -3.59 5.35
N SER A 28 14.23 -3.82 4.26
CA SER A 28 12.81 -3.48 4.20
C SER A 28 12.03 -4.53 4.99
N ILE A 29 11.04 -4.10 5.79
CA ILE A 29 10.29 -4.99 6.69
C ILE A 29 8.79 -4.67 6.63
N ALA A 30 7.95 -5.70 6.73
CA ALA A 30 6.51 -5.54 6.81
C ALA A 30 5.89 -6.51 7.82
N GLY A 31 4.90 -6.00 8.54
CA GLY A 31 4.17 -6.71 9.59
C GLY A 31 3.12 -5.82 10.22
N GLY A 32 2.75 -6.06 11.47
CA GLY A 32 1.69 -5.33 12.13
C GLY A 32 2.02 -4.89 13.55
N THR A 33 1.50 -3.74 13.93
CA THR A 33 1.58 -3.25 15.31
C THR A 33 0.89 -4.20 16.29
N ASP A 34 -0.19 -4.80 15.85
CA ASP A 34 -1.05 -5.73 16.58
C ASP A 34 -0.38 -7.07 16.88
N LEU A 35 0.49 -7.55 15.99
CA LEU A 35 1.27 -8.77 16.21
C LEU A 35 2.69 -8.51 16.75
N VAL A 36 3.03 -7.23 17.01
CA VAL A 36 4.30 -6.78 17.57
C VAL A 36 5.52 -7.40 16.86
N GLY A 37 5.46 -7.48 15.54
CA GLY A 37 6.50 -8.13 14.75
C GLY A 37 6.32 -7.96 13.26
N CYS A 38 7.27 -8.55 12.53
CA CYS A 38 7.26 -8.58 11.07
C CYS A 38 6.91 -9.98 10.59
N LEU A 39 6.11 -10.07 9.53
CA LEU A 39 5.84 -11.32 8.83
C LEU A 39 6.90 -11.58 7.77
N VAL A 40 7.35 -10.53 7.11
CA VAL A 40 8.44 -10.55 6.13
C VAL A 40 9.46 -9.49 6.50
N LEU A 41 10.75 -9.83 6.38
CA LEU A 41 11.84 -8.96 6.84
C LEU A 41 13.17 -9.29 6.15
N GLY A 42 14.20 -8.49 6.47
CA GLY A 42 15.57 -8.75 6.05
C GLY A 42 16.19 -9.93 6.78
N ASN A 43 17.17 -10.58 6.15
CA ASN A 43 17.97 -11.64 6.73
C ASN A 43 19.43 -11.51 6.30
N LEU A 44 20.34 -12.16 7.03
CA LEU A 44 21.78 -12.10 6.77
C LEU A 44 22.28 -13.19 5.79
N TYR A 45 21.40 -14.05 5.30
CA TYR A 45 21.75 -15.22 4.50
C TYR A 45 21.47 -15.04 3.00
N SER A 46 20.75 -13.98 2.64
CA SER A 46 20.41 -13.67 1.23
C SER A 46 20.88 -12.27 0.85
N ASN A 47 21.02 -12.04 -0.45
CA ASN A 47 21.33 -10.71 -0.98
C ASN A 47 20.16 -9.75 -0.79
N VAL A 48 20.47 -8.46 -0.63
CA VAL A 48 19.48 -7.38 -0.72
C VAL A 48 19.22 -7.08 -2.19
N HIS A 49 17.99 -7.27 -2.63
CA HIS A 49 17.53 -6.87 -3.94
C HIS A 49 16.69 -5.59 -3.83
N LYS A 50 16.96 -4.62 -4.70
CA LYS A 50 16.23 -3.34 -4.68
C LYS A 50 14.73 -3.56 -4.89
N GLY A 51 13.91 -2.89 -4.08
CA GLY A 51 12.45 -3.02 -4.11
C GLY A 51 11.89 -4.27 -3.43
N GLU A 52 12.74 -5.20 -2.96
CA GLU A 52 12.31 -6.45 -2.32
C GLU A 52 12.53 -6.45 -0.80
N ILE A 53 11.67 -7.18 -0.11
CA ILE A 53 11.89 -7.66 1.25
C ILE A 53 12.51 -9.04 1.14
N GLN A 54 13.63 -9.29 1.81
CA GLN A 54 14.49 -10.45 1.56
C GLN A 54 13.84 -11.82 1.86
N GLY A 55 12.88 -11.90 2.78
CA GLY A 55 12.26 -13.18 3.09
C GLY A 55 11.23 -13.16 4.21
N GLN A 56 10.75 -14.33 4.56
CA GLN A 56 9.82 -14.53 5.69
C GLN A 56 10.55 -14.46 7.03
N SER A 57 9.83 -14.04 8.07
CA SER A 57 10.32 -14.10 9.45
C SER A 57 10.57 -15.54 9.92
N LEU A 58 11.61 -15.73 10.70
CA LEU A 58 11.91 -17.04 11.31
C LEU A 58 10.76 -17.48 12.22
N GLY A 59 10.34 -18.75 12.06
CA GLY A 59 9.26 -19.33 12.85
C GLY A 59 7.84 -18.93 12.41
N ILE A 60 7.70 -18.21 11.30
CA ILE A 60 6.40 -17.82 10.74
C ILE A 60 6.23 -18.43 9.35
N ASP A 61 5.19 -19.27 9.17
CA ASP A 61 4.90 -19.98 7.91
C ASP A 61 4.11 -19.05 6.97
N VAL A 62 4.81 -18.07 6.39
CA VAL A 62 4.26 -17.08 5.46
C VAL A 62 4.01 -17.69 4.10
N ASP A 63 2.90 -17.28 3.46
CA ASP A 63 2.61 -17.61 2.07
C ASP A 63 1.90 -16.44 1.36
N VAL A 64 1.76 -16.54 0.05
CA VAL A 64 1.01 -15.60 -0.79
C VAL A 64 -0.11 -16.36 -1.45
N PHE A 65 -1.37 -15.99 -1.15
CA PHE A 65 -2.53 -16.69 -1.66
C PHE A 65 -3.26 -15.92 -2.76
N THR A 66 -3.69 -16.66 -3.78
CA THR A 66 -4.70 -16.16 -4.72
C THR A 66 -6.03 -15.92 -4.01
N ASP A 67 -6.97 -15.22 -4.66
CA ASP A 67 -8.34 -15.04 -4.13
C ASP A 67 -9.05 -16.37 -3.85
N GLY A 68 -8.69 -17.44 -4.57
CA GLY A 68 -9.20 -18.79 -4.36
C GLY A 68 -8.52 -19.58 -3.23
N GLY A 69 -7.65 -18.96 -2.43
CA GLY A 69 -6.98 -19.59 -1.28
C GLY A 69 -5.88 -20.60 -1.64
N LYS A 70 -5.26 -20.46 -2.81
CA LYS A 70 -4.15 -21.30 -3.25
C LYS A 70 -2.86 -20.50 -3.25
N SER A 71 -1.73 -21.14 -2.90
CA SER A 71 -0.40 -20.54 -3.02
C SER A 71 -0.14 -20.04 -4.43
N THR A 72 0.44 -18.85 -4.54
CA THR A 72 0.89 -18.26 -5.80
C THR A 72 2.24 -18.84 -6.23
N LYS A 73 2.59 -18.64 -7.50
CA LYS A 73 3.94 -18.88 -8.04
C LYS A 73 4.80 -17.63 -7.93
N ASP A 74 6.08 -17.76 -8.19
CA ASP A 74 6.99 -16.63 -8.32
C ASP A 74 6.54 -15.69 -9.46
N GLY A 75 6.54 -14.41 -9.19
CA GLY A 75 6.03 -13.36 -10.08
C GLY A 75 4.51 -13.09 -9.95
N ASP A 76 3.77 -13.95 -9.23
CA ASP A 76 2.34 -13.75 -9.01
C ASP A 76 2.09 -12.88 -7.76
N LYS A 77 1.01 -12.09 -7.83
CA LYS A 77 0.51 -11.26 -6.74
C LYS A 77 -0.61 -11.95 -5.99
N GLY A 78 -0.73 -11.67 -4.70
CA GLY A 78 -1.80 -12.23 -3.87
C GLY A 78 -1.84 -11.63 -2.47
N GLU A 79 -2.60 -12.28 -1.61
CA GLU A 79 -2.78 -11.92 -0.22
C GLU A 79 -1.67 -12.49 0.66
N LEU A 80 -1.08 -11.64 1.50
CA LEU A 80 -0.14 -12.09 2.54
C LEU A 80 -0.90 -12.87 3.61
N VAL A 81 -0.51 -14.14 3.78
CA VAL A 81 -1.13 -15.04 4.75
C VAL A 81 -0.08 -15.72 5.62
N VAL A 82 -0.51 -16.18 6.81
CA VAL A 82 0.27 -17.07 7.66
C VAL A 82 -0.51 -18.36 7.87
N LYS A 83 0.09 -19.50 7.50
CA LYS A 83 -0.59 -20.79 7.46
C LYS A 83 -0.66 -21.50 8.81
N LYS A 84 0.21 -21.14 9.76
CA LYS A 84 0.29 -21.78 11.08
C LYS A 84 0.31 -20.71 12.17
N PRO A 85 -0.09 -21.06 13.40
CA PRO A 85 0.12 -20.19 14.56
C PRO A 85 1.59 -19.80 14.70
N PHE A 86 1.84 -18.59 15.15
CA PHE A 86 3.19 -18.04 15.30
C PHE A 86 3.34 -17.37 16.69
N PRO A 87 4.58 -17.22 17.20
CA PRO A 87 4.83 -16.82 18.59
C PRO A 87 4.20 -15.51 19.03
N SER A 88 4.17 -14.50 18.14
CA SER A 88 3.61 -13.16 18.42
C SER A 88 2.15 -13.00 17.94
N MET A 89 1.48 -14.09 17.57
CA MET A 89 0.09 -14.04 17.15
C MET A 89 -0.79 -13.57 18.31
N PRO A 90 -1.61 -12.50 18.13
CA PRO A 90 -2.54 -12.04 19.16
C PRO A 90 -3.52 -13.14 19.57
N VAL A 91 -3.77 -13.26 20.86
CA VAL A 91 -4.73 -14.24 21.39
C VAL A 91 -6.17 -13.74 21.37
N LYS A 92 -6.36 -12.41 21.42
CA LYS A 92 -7.67 -11.73 21.34
C LYS A 92 -7.49 -10.21 21.25
N PHE A 93 -8.55 -9.49 20.93
CA PHE A 93 -8.58 -8.04 21.04
C PHE A 93 -9.15 -7.58 22.39
N TRP A 94 -8.71 -6.41 22.85
CA TRP A 94 -9.30 -5.77 24.02
C TRP A 94 -10.77 -5.44 23.77
N GLY A 95 -11.64 -5.77 24.72
CA GLY A 95 -13.09 -5.55 24.58
C GLY A 95 -13.80 -6.42 23.55
N ASP A 96 -13.17 -7.53 23.14
CA ASP A 96 -13.75 -8.54 22.23
C ASP A 96 -14.02 -9.84 22.99
N SER A 97 -15.00 -9.82 23.88
CA SER A 97 -15.30 -10.93 24.79
C SER A 97 -15.66 -12.23 24.08
N ASN A 98 -16.30 -12.16 22.92
CA ASN A 98 -16.72 -13.29 22.10
C ASN A 98 -15.76 -13.63 20.94
N GLY A 99 -14.64 -12.90 20.79
CA GLY A 99 -13.64 -13.11 19.76
C GLY A 99 -14.08 -12.78 18.33
N GLN A 100 -15.26 -12.20 18.14
CA GLN A 100 -15.82 -11.96 16.81
C GLN A 100 -15.06 -10.90 16.02
N LYS A 101 -14.56 -9.84 16.69
CA LYS A 101 -13.75 -8.81 16.02
C LYS A 101 -12.42 -9.39 15.54
N TYR A 102 -11.78 -10.22 16.37
CA TYR A 102 -10.54 -10.91 16.04
C TYR A 102 -10.71 -11.87 14.87
N LEU A 103 -11.73 -12.73 14.91
CA LEU A 103 -12.06 -13.64 13.82
C LEU A 103 -12.36 -12.89 12.52
N LYS A 104 -13.13 -11.81 12.60
CA LYS A 104 -13.46 -10.97 11.44
C LYS A 104 -12.23 -10.30 10.84
N ALA A 105 -11.29 -9.87 11.66
CA ALA A 105 -10.09 -9.18 11.19
C ALA A 105 -9.16 -10.09 10.37
N TYR A 106 -9.00 -11.37 10.78
CA TYR A 106 -7.91 -12.20 10.23
C TYR A 106 -8.35 -13.52 9.62
N PHE A 107 -9.56 -14.05 9.90
CA PHE A 107 -9.92 -15.43 9.54
C PHE A 107 -11.19 -15.59 8.69
N THR A 108 -11.80 -14.47 8.28
CA THR A 108 -13.03 -14.54 7.47
C THR A 108 -12.74 -14.81 5.99
N ARG A 109 -11.62 -14.36 5.48
CA ARG A 109 -11.29 -14.51 4.06
C ARG A 109 -10.86 -15.95 3.73
N PHE A 110 -9.99 -16.52 4.54
CA PHE A 110 -9.49 -17.89 4.41
C PHE A 110 -9.69 -18.63 5.72
N LYS A 111 -10.42 -19.75 5.67
CA LYS A 111 -10.75 -20.51 6.87
C LYS A 111 -9.49 -21.04 7.57
N ASN A 112 -9.31 -20.71 8.84
CA ASN A 112 -8.17 -21.13 9.69
C ASN A 112 -6.79 -20.63 9.20
N ILE A 113 -6.74 -19.66 8.30
CA ILE A 113 -5.51 -19.05 7.80
C ILE A 113 -5.52 -17.57 8.18
N TRP A 114 -4.45 -17.09 8.79
CA TRP A 114 -4.28 -15.67 9.09
C TRP A 114 -4.13 -14.89 7.80
N HIS A 115 -5.09 -14.02 7.52
CA HIS A 115 -5.05 -13.06 6.41
C HIS A 115 -4.63 -11.71 6.95
N HIS A 116 -3.43 -11.24 6.57
CA HIS A 116 -2.86 -10.01 7.13
C HIS A 116 -3.48 -8.73 6.55
N GLY A 117 -4.02 -8.83 5.34
CA GLY A 117 -4.62 -7.69 4.64
C GLY A 117 -3.59 -6.85 3.89
N ASP A 118 -2.45 -7.43 3.54
CA ASP A 118 -1.48 -6.86 2.62
C ASP A 118 -1.50 -7.61 1.29
N PHE A 119 -1.43 -6.84 0.19
CA PHE A 119 -1.30 -7.34 -1.16
C PHE A 119 0.17 -7.35 -1.55
N ILE A 120 0.70 -8.51 -1.94
CA ILE A 120 2.13 -8.77 -2.02
C ILE A 120 2.43 -9.65 -3.22
N GLU A 121 3.65 -9.58 -3.73
CA GLU A 121 4.15 -10.45 -4.79
C GLU A 121 5.32 -11.27 -4.28
N ARG A 122 5.35 -12.57 -4.61
CA ARG A 122 6.51 -13.44 -4.38
C ARG A 122 7.51 -13.25 -5.50
N THR A 123 8.81 -13.17 -5.19
CA THR A 123 9.87 -13.05 -6.19
C THR A 123 10.65 -14.34 -6.36
N SER A 124 11.34 -14.49 -7.51
CA SER A 124 12.24 -15.63 -7.78
C SER A 124 13.45 -15.68 -6.85
N ASN A 125 13.74 -14.60 -6.12
CA ASN A 125 14.80 -14.54 -5.12
C ASN A 125 14.37 -15.05 -3.75
N ASN A 126 13.19 -15.69 -3.62
CA ASN A 126 12.51 -16.03 -2.37
C ASN A 126 12.15 -14.80 -1.50
N GLY A 127 12.18 -13.61 -2.09
CA GLY A 127 11.79 -12.35 -1.48
C GLY A 127 10.32 -11.99 -1.75
N PHE A 128 9.95 -10.77 -1.34
CA PHE A 128 8.60 -10.27 -1.49
C PHE A 128 8.61 -8.80 -1.90
N ILE A 129 7.68 -8.40 -2.77
CA ILE A 129 7.43 -7.01 -3.10
C ILE A 129 6.07 -6.59 -2.53
N MET A 130 6.06 -5.57 -1.68
CA MET A 130 4.82 -5.02 -1.14
C MET A 130 4.10 -4.22 -2.23
N ARG A 131 2.84 -4.60 -2.50
CA ARG A 131 1.99 -3.92 -3.48
C ARG A 131 0.96 -2.99 -2.82
N GLY A 132 0.92 -2.96 -1.49
CA GLY A 132 0.04 -2.11 -0.68
C GLY A 132 -0.91 -2.90 0.19
N ARG A 133 -1.92 -2.21 0.73
CA ARG A 133 -2.97 -2.86 1.54
C ARG A 133 -4.01 -3.50 0.62
N SER A 134 -4.51 -4.67 1.01
CA SER A 134 -5.56 -5.37 0.25
C SER A 134 -6.86 -4.59 0.17
N ASP A 135 -7.18 -3.85 1.24
CA ASP A 135 -8.38 -3.01 1.35
C ASP A 135 -8.29 -1.69 0.56
N SER A 136 -7.08 -1.26 0.19
CA SER A 136 -6.83 -0.13 -0.72
C SER A 136 -6.47 -0.55 -2.15
N THR A 137 -6.43 -1.85 -2.44
CA THR A 137 -6.17 -2.37 -3.78
C THR A 137 -7.22 -1.86 -4.77
N LEU A 138 -6.75 -1.35 -5.90
CA LEU A 138 -7.59 -0.86 -6.99
C LEU A 138 -8.05 -2.03 -7.86
N ASN A 139 -9.24 -1.93 -8.44
CA ASN A 139 -9.79 -3.01 -9.27
C ASN A 139 -10.47 -2.51 -10.56
N PRO A 140 -9.80 -1.71 -11.41
CA PRO A 140 -10.39 -1.20 -12.63
C PRO A 140 -10.59 -2.31 -13.67
N GLY A 141 -11.83 -2.52 -14.09
CA GLY A 141 -12.19 -3.57 -15.06
C GLY A 141 -11.78 -4.97 -14.60
N GLY A 142 -11.86 -5.25 -13.29
CA GLY A 142 -11.54 -6.55 -12.71
C GLY A 142 -10.03 -6.86 -12.53
N VAL A 143 -9.14 -5.92 -12.84
CA VAL A 143 -7.69 -6.09 -12.70
C VAL A 143 -7.23 -5.55 -11.35
N ARG A 144 -6.70 -6.39 -10.48
CA ARG A 144 -6.15 -5.95 -9.17
C ARG A 144 -4.82 -5.25 -9.35
N ILE A 145 -4.75 -4.00 -8.86
CA ILE A 145 -3.59 -3.12 -8.94
C ILE A 145 -3.26 -2.63 -7.53
N GLY A 146 -2.01 -2.84 -7.11
CA GLY A 146 -1.52 -2.30 -5.85
C GLY A 146 -1.28 -0.80 -5.93
N THR A 147 -1.64 -0.06 -4.90
CA THR A 147 -1.44 1.41 -4.87
C THR A 147 0.02 1.81 -5.02
N SER A 148 0.94 1.00 -4.49
CA SER A 148 2.39 1.21 -4.61
C SER A 148 2.88 1.21 -6.05
N GLU A 149 2.22 0.49 -6.96
CA GLU A 149 2.59 0.44 -8.38
C GLU A 149 2.44 1.83 -9.05
N ILE A 150 1.45 2.59 -8.60
CA ILE A 150 1.24 3.97 -9.07
C ILE A 150 2.14 4.95 -8.31
N TYR A 151 2.31 4.79 -6.99
CA TYR A 151 3.19 5.67 -6.20
C TYR A 151 4.61 5.69 -6.73
N GLN A 152 5.20 4.53 -7.05
CA GLN A 152 6.54 4.42 -7.64
C GLN A 152 6.69 5.21 -8.94
N GLN A 153 5.60 5.46 -9.67
CA GLN A 153 5.67 6.22 -10.91
C GLN A 153 5.59 7.73 -10.71
N VAL A 154 5.08 8.20 -9.57
CA VAL A 154 4.86 9.62 -9.32
C VAL A 154 5.85 10.22 -8.32
N GLU A 155 6.45 9.41 -7.45
CA GLU A 155 7.41 9.86 -6.43
C GLU A 155 8.65 10.55 -7.01
N ASP A 156 9.12 10.12 -8.20
CA ASP A 156 10.28 10.69 -8.88
C ASP A 156 9.95 11.83 -9.85
N ILE A 157 8.72 12.31 -9.87
CA ILE A 157 8.35 13.43 -10.73
C ILE A 157 8.72 14.75 -10.04
N ASP A 158 9.64 15.52 -10.63
CA ASP A 158 10.25 16.68 -10.01
C ASP A 158 9.27 17.70 -9.41
N PHE A 159 8.11 17.89 -10.03
CA PHE A 159 7.12 18.87 -9.57
C PHE A 159 6.11 18.29 -8.58
N ILE A 160 6.11 16.97 -8.32
CA ILE A 160 5.26 16.31 -7.31
C ILE A 160 6.00 16.25 -5.98
N THR A 161 5.29 16.51 -4.90
CA THR A 161 5.80 16.34 -3.53
C THR A 161 5.26 15.04 -2.92
N GLU A 162 3.97 14.78 -3.10
CA GLU A 162 3.30 13.60 -2.55
C GLU A 162 2.14 13.18 -3.47
N GLY A 163 1.79 11.89 -3.41
CA GLY A 163 0.61 11.34 -4.09
C GLY A 163 -0.24 10.50 -3.15
N LEU A 164 -1.54 10.47 -3.41
CA LEU A 164 -2.50 9.55 -2.80
C LEU A 164 -3.43 9.02 -3.88
N VAL A 165 -3.51 7.69 -4.00
CA VAL A 165 -4.36 7.05 -5.00
C VAL A 165 -5.49 6.28 -4.34
N VAL A 166 -6.69 6.37 -4.90
CA VAL A 166 -7.87 5.62 -4.47
C VAL A 166 -8.67 5.13 -5.65
N GLY A 167 -9.40 4.04 -5.46
CA GLY A 167 -10.47 3.61 -6.35
C GLY A 167 -11.77 4.32 -5.99
N GLN A 168 -12.45 4.88 -6.98
CA GLN A 168 -13.82 5.37 -6.86
C GLN A 168 -14.75 4.45 -7.64
N ASP A 169 -15.81 3.99 -6.99
CA ASP A 169 -16.89 3.26 -7.64
C ASP A 169 -17.61 4.20 -8.61
N PHE A 170 -17.65 3.87 -9.90
CA PHE A 170 -18.17 4.74 -10.94
C PHE A 170 -18.69 3.94 -12.14
N LYS A 171 -19.99 4.09 -12.50
CA LYS A 171 -20.63 3.45 -13.66
C LYS A 171 -20.36 1.93 -13.72
N ASP A 172 -20.69 1.21 -12.66
CA ASP A 172 -20.53 -0.26 -12.52
C ASP A 172 -19.08 -0.78 -12.61
N ASP A 173 -18.08 0.11 -12.47
CA ASP A 173 -16.65 -0.23 -12.43
C ASP A 173 -15.94 0.64 -11.39
N VAL A 174 -14.65 0.43 -11.25
CA VAL A 174 -13.76 1.25 -10.39
C VAL A 174 -12.89 2.13 -11.27
N ARG A 175 -12.96 3.46 -11.08
CA ARG A 175 -12.00 4.38 -11.70
C ARG A 175 -10.91 4.79 -10.71
N ILE A 176 -9.69 4.92 -11.21
CA ILE A 176 -8.54 5.34 -10.40
C ILE A 176 -8.50 6.86 -10.33
N ILE A 177 -8.44 7.38 -9.11
CA ILE A 177 -8.23 8.80 -8.81
C ILE A 177 -6.87 8.96 -8.14
N LEU A 178 -6.03 9.82 -8.71
CA LEU A 178 -4.75 10.22 -8.13
C LEU A 178 -4.84 11.65 -7.63
N PHE A 179 -4.69 11.83 -6.33
CA PHE A 179 -4.49 13.15 -5.73
C PHE A 179 -3.00 13.44 -5.61
N VAL A 180 -2.59 14.65 -5.91
CA VAL A 180 -1.17 15.07 -5.82
C VAL A 180 -1.01 16.41 -5.13
N THR A 181 0.08 16.55 -4.39
CA THR A 181 0.60 17.85 -3.96
C THR A 181 1.77 18.23 -4.86
N THR A 182 1.95 19.50 -5.12
CA THR A 182 3.00 19.99 -6.02
C THR A 182 4.02 20.85 -5.28
N LYS A 183 5.30 20.77 -5.68
CA LYS A 183 6.37 21.62 -5.14
C LYS A 183 6.02 23.10 -5.33
N ASN A 184 6.23 23.89 -4.28
CA ASN A 184 5.95 25.34 -4.28
C ASN A 184 4.51 25.68 -4.71
N ASN A 185 3.57 24.76 -4.48
CA ASN A 185 2.17 24.89 -4.85
C ASN A 185 1.93 25.22 -6.35
N GLN A 186 2.82 24.77 -7.24
CA GLN A 186 2.71 24.94 -8.68
C GLN A 186 1.35 24.46 -9.21
N GLU A 187 0.89 25.07 -10.28
CA GLU A 187 -0.34 24.63 -10.94
C GLU A 187 -0.16 23.28 -11.63
N LEU A 188 -1.19 22.45 -11.55
CA LEU A 188 -1.28 21.17 -12.24
C LEU A 188 -1.99 21.38 -13.59
N ASP A 189 -1.24 21.85 -14.58
CA ASP A 189 -1.74 22.07 -15.94
C ASP A 189 -1.93 20.78 -16.74
N ASN A 190 -2.54 20.90 -17.92
CA ASN A 190 -2.81 19.76 -18.80
C ASN A 190 -1.55 19.05 -19.28
N GLU A 191 -0.42 19.72 -19.41
CA GLU A 191 0.84 19.10 -19.85
C GLU A 191 1.40 18.22 -18.76
N LYS A 192 1.42 18.69 -17.52
CA LYS A 192 1.82 17.89 -16.35
C LYS A 192 0.92 16.68 -16.15
N VAL A 193 -0.39 16.84 -16.29
CA VAL A 193 -1.35 15.71 -16.24
C VAL A 193 -1.05 14.68 -17.33
N LYS A 194 -0.80 15.12 -18.58
CA LYS A 194 -0.42 14.23 -19.68
C LYS A 194 0.90 13.51 -19.42
N SER A 195 1.90 14.20 -18.87
CA SER A 195 3.20 13.60 -18.56
C SER A 195 3.09 12.51 -17.50
N ILE A 196 2.34 12.74 -16.41
CA ILE A 196 2.05 11.73 -15.38
C ILE A 196 1.38 10.50 -15.99
N LYS A 197 0.29 10.71 -16.75
CA LYS A 197 -0.46 9.61 -17.41
C LYS A 197 0.41 8.82 -18.39
N SER A 198 1.26 9.50 -19.16
CA SER A 198 2.18 8.88 -20.11
C SER A 198 3.22 8.01 -19.39
N ARG A 199 3.83 8.53 -18.30
CA ARG A 199 4.80 7.78 -17.49
C ARG A 199 4.18 6.51 -16.91
N ILE A 200 3.00 6.61 -16.28
CA ILE A 200 2.30 5.46 -15.70
C ILE A 200 1.95 4.43 -16.80
N ARG A 201 1.45 4.89 -17.95
CA ARG A 201 1.13 4.00 -19.08
C ARG A 201 2.35 3.25 -19.60
N LYS A 202 3.49 3.94 -19.72
CA LYS A 202 4.73 3.38 -20.26
C LYS A 202 5.36 2.36 -19.32
N ASN A 203 5.38 2.66 -18.02
CA ASN A 203 6.12 1.87 -17.04
C ASN A 203 5.27 0.77 -16.37
N CYS A 204 3.96 0.90 -16.41
CA CYS A 204 3.02 -0.10 -15.88
C CYS A 204 2.13 -0.66 -16.98
N SER A 205 0.89 -0.18 -17.07
CA SER A 205 -0.05 -0.57 -18.14
C SER A 205 -1.16 0.48 -18.32
N PRO A 206 -1.94 0.42 -19.41
CA PRO A 206 -3.10 1.29 -19.60
C PRO A 206 -4.12 1.24 -18.45
N LYS A 207 -4.25 0.10 -17.76
CA LYS A 207 -5.18 -0.07 -16.62
C LYS A 207 -4.74 0.68 -15.35
N HIS A 208 -3.45 0.99 -15.20
CA HIS A 208 -2.91 1.77 -14.08
C HIS A 208 -3.12 3.28 -14.23
N VAL A 209 -3.46 3.75 -15.43
CA VAL A 209 -3.57 5.18 -15.71
C VAL A 209 -4.76 5.78 -14.99
N PRO A 210 -4.55 6.78 -14.08
CA PRO A 210 -5.65 7.42 -13.40
C PRO A 210 -6.63 8.10 -14.36
N SER A 211 -7.91 7.88 -14.13
CA SER A 211 -8.97 8.59 -14.86
C SER A 211 -8.89 10.09 -14.58
N LEU A 212 -8.71 10.43 -13.31
CA LEU A 212 -8.56 11.81 -12.86
C LEU A 212 -7.26 11.97 -12.05
N ILE A 213 -6.60 13.12 -12.25
CA ILE A 213 -5.48 13.57 -11.41
C ILE A 213 -5.87 14.92 -10.86
N ILE A 214 -5.93 15.04 -9.54
CA ILE A 214 -6.46 16.22 -8.85
C ILE A 214 -5.41 16.76 -7.90
N LYS A 215 -5.09 18.04 -8.04
CA LYS A 215 -4.21 18.74 -7.09
C LYS A 215 -4.96 19.00 -5.79
N VAL A 216 -4.31 18.72 -4.66
CA VAL A 216 -4.77 19.02 -3.31
C VAL A 216 -3.68 19.75 -2.52
N PRO A 217 -4.03 20.57 -1.50
CA PRO A 217 -3.05 21.29 -0.71
C PRO A 217 -2.16 20.39 0.16
N ALA A 218 -2.69 19.28 0.65
CA ALA A 218 -1.96 18.32 1.49
C ALA A 218 -2.60 16.93 1.43
N ILE A 219 -1.82 15.91 1.80
CA ILE A 219 -2.24 14.51 1.90
C ILE A 219 -2.47 14.15 3.39
N PRO A 220 -3.59 13.47 3.74
CA PRO A 220 -3.85 13.05 5.11
C PRO A 220 -2.94 11.89 5.50
N ARG A 221 -2.39 11.97 6.73
CA ARG A 221 -1.49 10.96 7.27
C ARG A 221 -1.88 10.56 8.69
N THR A 222 -1.58 9.32 9.05
CA THR A 222 -1.66 8.88 10.44
C THR A 222 -0.56 9.57 11.28
N LYS A 223 -0.70 9.51 12.62
CA LYS A 223 0.35 9.97 13.56
C LYS A 223 1.70 9.27 13.35
N SER A 224 1.72 8.08 12.75
CA SER A 224 2.93 7.36 12.36
C SER A 224 3.42 7.67 10.94
N GLY A 225 2.85 8.66 10.26
CA GLY A 225 3.26 9.14 8.92
C GLY A 225 2.71 8.35 7.73
N LYS A 226 1.86 7.33 7.95
CA LYS A 226 1.28 6.53 6.85
C LYS A 226 0.16 7.29 6.14
N ILE A 227 0.08 7.17 4.82
CA ILE A 227 -1.03 7.71 4.00
C ILE A 227 -2.34 7.01 4.38
N VAL A 228 -3.44 7.77 4.41
CA VAL A 228 -4.76 7.29 4.87
C VAL A 228 -5.71 7.12 3.68
N GLU A 229 -5.39 6.21 2.77
CA GLU A 229 -6.15 5.93 1.54
C GLU A 229 -7.62 5.60 1.81
N ILE A 230 -7.87 4.74 2.79
CA ILE A 230 -9.23 4.28 3.14
C ILE A 230 -10.11 5.44 3.62
N ALA A 231 -9.56 6.38 4.40
CA ALA A 231 -10.32 7.53 4.84
C ALA A 231 -10.71 8.43 3.66
N VAL A 232 -9.78 8.67 2.73
CA VAL A 232 -10.06 9.45 1.51
C VAL A 232 -11.08 8.74 0.62
N ARG A 233 -10.92 7.42 0.43
CA ARG A 233 -11.92 6.63 -0.32
C ARG A 233 -13.32 6.77 0.28
N LYS A 234 -13.45 6.66 1.60
CA LYS A 234 -14.74 6.85 2.29
C LYS A 234 -15.32 8.25 2.06
N ILE A 235 -14.50 9.30 2.17
CA ILE A 235 -14.95 10.67 1.95
C ILE A 235 -15.53 10.86 0.55
N ILE A 236 -14.81 10.42 -0.47
CA ILE A 236 -15.27 10.61 -1.86
C ILE A 236 -16.54 9.81 -2.20
N HIS A 237 -16.86 8.79 -1.37
CA HIS A 237 -18.12 8.02 -1.46
C HIS A 237 -19.21 8.51 -0.50
N GLY A 238 -18.94 9.57 0.30
CA GLY A 238 -19.89 10.08 1.29
C GLY A 238 -20.09 9.17 2.51
N GLU A 239 -19.16 8.26 2.76
CA GLU A 239 -19.19 7.33 3.88
C GLU A 239 -18.57 7.93 5.16
N PRO A 240 -19.06 7.55 6.36
CA PRO A 240 -18.51 8.03 7.61
C PRO A 240 -17.09 7.51 7.85
N ILE A 241 -16.21 8.37 8.37
CA ILE A 241 -14.86 7.99 8.78
C ILE A 241 -14.87 7.62 10.27
N ASN A 242 -14.39 6.42 10.56
CA ASN A 242 -14.10 5.99 11.92
C ASN A 242 -12.64 6.32 12.26
N ASN A 243 -12.33 6.55 13.54
CA ASN A 243 -10.97 6.79 14.06
C ASN A 243 -10.26 8.03 13.45
N LYS A 244 -10.98 9.15 13.35
CA LYS A 244 -10.38 10.44 12.93
C LYS A 244 -9.23 10.87 13.84
N GLU A 245 -9.26 10.47 15.10
CA GLU A 245 -8.24 10.74 16.12
C GLU A 245 -6.87 10.07 15.83
N ALA A 246 -6.84 9.07 14.96
CA ALA A 246 -5.59 8.44 14.51
C ALA A 246 -4.89 9.24 13.38
N ILE A 247 -5.57 10.22 12.79
CA ILE A 247 -5.05 11.07 11.72
C ILE A 247 -4.30 12.24 12.35
N ALA A 248 -3.08 12.51 11.88
CA ALA A 248 -2.24 13.59 12.39
C ALA A 248 -2.72 14.99 11.95
N ASN A 249 -3.31 15.07 10.75
CA ASN A 249 -3.77 16.30 10.11
C ASN A 249 -5.24 16.15 9.63
N PRO A 250 -6.20 15.94 10.53
CA PRO A 250 -7.59 15.65 10.15
C PRO A 250 -8.28 16.79 9.39
N GLU A 251 -7.84 18.04 9.55
CA GLU A 251 -8.32 19.21 8.84
C GLU A 251 -8.10 19.14 7.32
N VAL A 252 -7.15 18.31 6.87
CA VAL A 252 -6.85 18.08 5.45
C VAL A 252 -7.98 17.31 4.75
N LEU A 253 -8.73 16.51 5.48
CA LEU A 253 -9.80 15.67 4.93
C LEU A 253 -10.85 16.48 4.16
N LYS A 254 -11.12 17.73 4.57
CA LYS A 254 -12.06 18.64 3.89
C LYS A 254 -11.72 18.90 2.42
N PHE A 255 -10.44 18.78 2.03
CA PHE A 255 -10.03 19.00 0.63
C PHE A 255 -10.46 17.87 -0.31
N PHE A 256 -10.95 16.78 0.22
CA PHE A 256 -11.45 15.62 -0.53
C PHE A 256 -12.99 15.55 -0.55
N GLU A 257 -13.66 16.43 0.18
CA GLU A 257 -15.11 16.48 0.27
C GLU A 257 -15.72 17.23 -0.93
N ASN A 258 -16.84 16.71 -1.45
CA ASN A 258 -17.69 17.39 -2.45
C ASN A 258 -16.95 17.89 -3.71
N LEU A 259 -15.90 17.21 -4.14
CA LEU A 259 -15.14 17.59 -5.32
C LEU A 259 -16.02 17.49 -6.59
N PRO A 260 -16.24 18.61 -7.34
CA PRO A 260 -17.08 18.59 -8.55
C PRO A 260 -16.61 17.61 -9.61
N GLN A 261 -15.28 17.44 -9.75
CA GLN A 261 -14.65 16.54 -10.72
C GLN A 261 -15.00 15.06 -10.49
N LEU A 262 -15.40 14.69 -9.27
CA LEU A 262 -15.77 13.32 -8.91
C LEU A 262 -17.24 13.00 -9.19
N LYS A 263 -18.06 13.99 -9.52
CA LYS A 263 -19.49 13.83 -9.82
C LYS A 263 -19.79 13.59 -11.30
N LEU A 264 -18.79 13.72 -12.17
CA LEU A 264 -18.92 13.67 -13.63
C LEU A 264 -18.69 12.26 -14.17
#